data_c6e0a4b54a9e0e925e12bdeb1509804d
#
_entry.id   c6e0a4b54a9e0e925e12bdeb1509804d
#
_cell.length_a   1.000
_cell.length_b   1.000
_cell.length_c   1.000
_cell.angle_alpha   90.00
_cell.angle_beta   90.00
_cell.angle_gamma   90.00
#
_symmetry.space_group_name_H-M   'P 1'
#
loop_
_entity.id
_entity.type
_entity.pdbx_description
1 polymer ?
#
loop_
_entity_poly.entity_id
_entity_poly.type
_entity_poly.pdbx_seq_one_letter_code
_entity_poly.pdbx_strand_id
1 'polypeptide(L)'
;MSGIGQSHGCISVINGIVNGKGAVIGIDLLTEAAFAERDAEPFVRVIGEETDDNLAKICVRRTLERIGRNPNIGYLLTIKSEIPPSRGLKSSSSVCNAVIAAVLDAYSVELDEMEMVKLGVECAKDAKVTVTGSFDDACGCQFGGLIFTNNYENKVLSRGPVGDYDVILCTPEYTKRKVPKEEYQAVASEMEEIQSIAKEDPLKALTLNGRLIARVTGEGTELIDRALELGAVAAGISGTGPAVAVVCGKGKGKSISEKLPCRTIVTETR
;
A
#
# COMPACT_ATOMS: atom_id res chain seq x y z
N MET A 1 24.72 -2.99 15.93
CA MET A 1 24.45 -3.52 14.58
C MET A 1 23.64 -2.49 13.81
N SER A 2 23.74 -2.43 12.44
CA SER A 2 22.99 -1.49 11.64
C SER A 2 22.59 -2.13 10.32
N GLY A 3 21.46 -1.71 9.76
CA GLY A 3 20.95 -2.22 8.50
C GLY A 3 19.96 -1.26 7.85
N ILE A 4 19.73 -1.46 6.54
CA ILE A 4 18.82 -0.66 5.72
C ILE A 4 17.82 -1.60 5.06
N GLY A 5 16.56 -1.19 5.04
CA GLY A 5 15.49 -1.89 4.35
C GLY A 5 14.69 -0.96 3.48
N GLN A 6 14.21 -1.47 2.37
CA GLN A 6 13.44 -0.73 1.38
C GLN A 6 12.17 -1.48 1.01
N SER A 7 11.12 -0.74 0.73
CA SER A 7 9.86 -1.23 0.20
C SER A 7 9.22 -0.13 -0.64
N HIS A 8 8.23 -0.49 -1.46
CA HIS A 8 7.62 0.47 -2.37
C HIS A 8 6.12 0.63 -2.07
N GLY A 9 5.45 1.49 -2.83
CA GLY A 9 4.00 1.65 -2.77
C GLY A 9 3.26 0.72 -3.71
N CYS A 10 1.94 0.69 -3.58
CA CYS A 10 1.07 0.08 -4.57
C CYS A 10 -0.29 0.78 -4.64
N ILE A 11 -1.03 0.54 -5.72
CA ILE A 11 -2.39 1.02 -5.94
C ILE A 11 -3.36 -0.15 -6.04
N SER A 12 -4.61 0.05 -5.61
CA SER A 12 -5.63 -1.00 -5.67
C SER A 12 -6.22 -1.14 -7.08
N VAL A 13 -6.25 -2.35 -7.57
CA VAL A 13 -7.07 -2.78 -8.71
C VAL A 13 -8.40 -3.32 -8.20
N ILE A 14 -8.36 -4.12 -7.14
CA ILE A 14 -9.52 -4.68 -6.44
C ILE A 14 -9.35 -4.48 -4.94
N ASN A 15 -10.35 -3.98 -4.27
CA ASN A 15 -10.32 -3.78 -2.83
C ASN A 15 -10.67 -5.05 -2.06
N GLY A 16 -9.66 -5.65 -1.43
CA GLY A 16 -9.83 -6.86 -0.60
C GLY A 16 -10.71 -6.68 0.64
N ILE A 17 -11.02 -5.45 1.05
CA ILE A 17 -11.91 -5.18 2.19
C ILE A 17 -13.34 -5.69 1.96
N VAL A 18 -13.78 -5.81 0.71
CA VAL A 18 -15.17 -6.18 0.36
C VAL A 18 -15.43 -7.66 0.67
N ASN A 19 -14.60 -8.57 0.15
CA ASN A 19 -14.81 -10.02 0.28
C ASN A 19 -13.50 -10.82 0.48
N GLY A 20 -12.41 -10.17 0.85
CA GLY A 20 -11.12 -10.79 1.12
C GLY A 20 -10.26 -11.05 -0.11
N LYS A 21 -10.78 -10.92 -1.33
CA LYS A 21 -10.00 -11.09 -2.57
C LYS A 21 -9.54 -9.72 -3.06
N GLY A 22 -8.24 -9.46 -3.01
CA GLY A 22 -7.62 -8.21 -3.41
C GLY A 22 -6.79 -8.33 -4.69
N ALA A 23 -6.58 -7.21 -5.36
CA ALA A 23 -5.59 -7.10 -6.42
C ALA A 23 -4.95 -5.71 -6.39
N VAL A 24 -3.64 -5.66 -6.60
CA VAL A 24 -2.85 -4.43 -6.55
C VAL A 24 -1.83 -4.38 -7.68
N ILE A 25 -1.41 -3.18 -8.03
CA ILE A 25 -0.29 -2.89 -8.91
C ILE A 25 0.78 -2.16 -8.11
N GLY A 26 2.02 -2.67 -8.12
CA GLY A 26 3.17 -1.99 -7.52
C GLY A 26 3.51 -0.69 -8.25
N ILE A 27 3.95 0.32 -7.49
CA ILE A 27 4.39 1.62 -8.01
C ILE A 27 5.74 2.02 -7.42
N ASP A 28 6.49 2.85 -8.16
CA ASP A 28 7.84 3.26 -7.78
C ASP A 28 7.81 4.50 -6.88
N LEU A 29 7.23 4.35 -5.69
CA LEU A 29 7.38 5.28 -4.55
C LEU A 29 8.06 4.54 -3.41
N LEU A 30 9.20 5.03 -2.96
CA LEU A 30 10.08 4.36 -2.03
C LEU A 30 9.75 4.69 -0.57
N THR A 31 9.79 3.68 0.28
CA THR A 31 9.97 3.78 1.73
C THR A 31 11.28 3.15 2.11
N GLU A 32 12.14 3.89 2.79
CA GLU A 32 13.42 3.43 3.32
C GLU A 32 13.39 3.48 4.84
N ALA A 33 13.90 2.43 5.49
CA ALA A 33 14.13 2.36 6.92
C ALA A 33 15.59 2.08 7.20
N ALA A 34 16.19 2.85 8.12
CA ALA A 34 17.55 2.64 8.62
C ALA A 34 17.48 2.31 10.11
N PHE A 35 17.88 1.09 10.47
CA PHE A 35 17.93 0.60 11.84
C PHE A 35 19.37 0.62 12.37
N ALA A 36 19.55 1.07 13.60
CA ALA A 36 20.84 0.99 14.31
C ALA A 36 20.59 0.62 15.78
N GLU A 37 21.10 -0.52 16.22
CA GLU A 37 21.16 -0.90 17.63
C GLU A 37 22.08 0.04 18.39
N ARG A 38 21.68 0.46 19.59
CA ARG A 38 22.46 1.36 20.45
C ARG A 38 22.16 1.12 21.93
N ASP A 39 23.07 1.54 22.77
CA ASP A 39 22.87 1.52 24.22
C ASP A 39 22.12 2.79 24.69
N ALA A 40 20.84 2.82 24.39
CA ALA A 40 19.90 3.90 24.73
C ALA A 40 18.46 3.42 24.53
N GLU A 41 17.48 4.13 25.06
CA GLU A 41 16.05 3.84 24.83
C GLU A 41 15.71 3.78 23.33
N PRO A 42 14.74 2.91 22.93
CA PRO A 42 14.25 2.86 21.58
C PRO A 42 13.73 4.21 21.10
N PHE A 43 14.23 4.66 19.95
CA PHE A 43 13.80 5.92 19.35
C PHE A 43 13.49 5.73 17.86
N VAL A 44 12.31 6.18 17.45
CA VAL A 44 11.86 6.18 16.05
C VAL A 44 11.75 7.60 15.56
N ARG A 45 12.36 7.87 14.41
CA ARG A 45 12.31 9.16 13.70
C ARG A 45 11.68 8.96 12.33
N VAL A 46 10.54 9.58 12.10
CA VAL A 46 9.93 9.66 10.76
C VAL A 46 10.30 10.99 10.14
N ILE A 47 10.87 10.98 8.92
CA ILE A 47 11.30 12.20 8.25
C ILE A 47 10.10 12.82 7.52
N GLY A 48 9.82 14.09 7.83
CA GLY A 48 8.82 14.90 7.12
C GLY A 48 7.44 14.96 7.80
N GLU A 49 7.12 14.07 8.73
CA GLU A 49 5.83 14.07 9.44
C GLU A 49 5.97 13.59 10.89
N GLU A 50 5.20 14.19 11.79
CA GLU A 50 4.96 13.60 13.10
C GLU A 50 3.87 12.53 12.96
N THR A 51 4.25 11.27 13.09
CA THR A 51 3.32 10.13 13.02
C THR A 51 3.46 9.28 14.27
N ASP A 52 2.40 8.52 14.59
CA ASP A 52 2.47 7.49 15.61
C ASP A 52 3.53 6.45 15.23
N ASP A 53 4.50 6.23 16.11
CA ASP A 53 5.63 5.32 15.90
C ASP A 53 5.32 3.87 16.34
N ASN A 54 4.12 3.62 16.85
CA ASN A 54 3.71 2.33 17.41
C ASN A 54 3.87 1.17 16.41
N LEU A 55 3.43 1.36 15.15
CA LEU A 55 3.59 0.34 14.11
C LEU A 55 5.05 -0.03 13.90
N ALA A 56 5.93 0.97 13.78
CA ALA A 56 7.36 0.76 13.56
C ALA A 56 8.01 0.03 14.74
N LYS A 57 7.67 0.40 15.97
CA LYS A 57 8.14 -0.28 17.19
C LYS A 57 7.69 -1.75 17.25
N ILE A 58 6.43 -2.03 16.88
CA ILE A 58 5.93 -3.40 16.78
C ILE A 58 6.71 -4.20 15.73
N CYS A 59 6.99 -3.62 14.55
CA CYS A 59 7.77 -4.28 13.51
C CYS A 59 9.17 -4.64 14.00
N VAL A 60 9.88 -3.71 14.65
CA VAL A 60 11.20 -4.01 15.23
C VAL A 60 11.12 -5.14 16.24
N ARG A 61 10.22 -5.02 17.23
CA ARG A 61 10.04 -6.02 18.30
C ARG A 61 9.75 -7.42 17.73
N ARG A 62 8.75 -7.53 16.85
CA ARG A 62 8.33 -8.80 16.26
C ARG A 62 9.42 -9.43 15.38
N THR A 63 10.19 -8.59 14.68
CA THR A 63 11.29 -9.09 13.87
C THR A 63 12.42 -9.63 14.75
N LEU A 64 12.79 -8.92 15.82
CA LEU A 64 13.78 -9.40 16.79
C LEU A 64 13.34 -10.72 17.45
N GLU A 65 12.07 -10.83 17.88
CA GLU A 65 11.48 -12.07 18.39
C GLU A 65 11.59 -13.22 17.37
N ARG A 66 11.23 -12.93 16.10
CA ARG A 66 11.25 -13.92 15.01
C ARG A 66 12.63 -14.50 14.74
N ILE A 67 13.67 -13.68 14.88
CA ILE A 67 15.08 -14.10 14.67
C ILE A 67 15.79 -14.53 15.95
N GLY A 68 15.05 -14.71 17.07
CA GLY A 68 15.59 -15.18 18.35
C GLY A 68 16.52 -14.18 19.04
N ARG A 69 16.31 -12.87 18.84
CA ARG A 69 17.03 -11.79 19.48
C ARG A 69 16.22 -11.17 20.61
N ASN A 70 16.90 -10.51 21.55
CA ASN A 70 16.21 -9.79 22.61
C ASN A 70 15.38 -8.63 22.03
N PRO A 71 14.05 -8.63 22.22
CA PRO A 71 13.17 -7.57 21.69
C PRO A 71 13.26 -6.25 22.47
N ASN A 72 13.88 -6.26 23.66
CA ASN A 72 13.98 -5.09 24.56
C ASN A 72 15.35 -4.41 24.46
N ILE A 73 15.91 -4.31 23.28
CA ILE A 73 17.14 -3.57 23.02
C ILE A 73 16.85 -2.11 22.72
N GLY A 74 17.85 -1.25 22.96
CA GLY A 74 17.79 0.13 22.49
C GLY A 74 18.19 0.23 21.02
N TYR A 75 17.55 1.14 20.30
CA TYR A 75 17.85 1.39 18.88
C TYR A 75 17.47 2.79 18.44
N LEU A 76 18.03 3.20 17.31
CA LEU A 76 17.56 4.29 16.48
C LEU A 76 16.98 3.69 15.19
N LEU A 77 15.73 3.98 14.89
CA LEU A 77 15.08 3.69 13.63
C LEU A 77 14.73 4.99 12.93
N THR A 78 15.23 5.20 11.71
CA THR A 78 14.88 6.35 10.88
C THR A 78 14.10 5.86 9.68
N ILE A 79 12.92 6.44 9.44
CA ILE A 79 12.03 6.08 8.31
C ILE A 79 11.86 7.32 7.43
N LYS A 80 12.05 7.14 6.12
CA LYS A 80 11.76 8.12 5.09
C LYS A 80 10.84 7.48 4.06
N SER A 81 9.71 8.11 3.77
CA SER A 81 8.73 7.60 2.80
C SER A 81 8.30 8.67 1.82
N GLU A 82 8.22 8.31 0.54
CA GLU A 82 7.62 9.14 -0.51
C GLU A 82 6.10 8.93 -0.59
N ILE A 83 5.57 7.93 0.12
CA ILE A 83 4.16 7.56 0.10
C ILE A 83 3.39 8.39 1.12
N PRO A 84 2.43 9.25 0.72
CA PRO A 84 1.62 10.00 1.64
C PRO A 84 0.83 9.10 2.59
N PRO A 85 0.93 9.32 3.91
CA PRO A 85 0.23 8.50 4.89
C PRO A 85 -1.28 8.74 4.87
N SER A 86 -2.04 7.73 5.30
CA SER A 86 -3.51 7.80 5.51
C SER A 86 -4.34 8.19 4.29
N ARG A 87 -3.81 8.01 3.06
CA ARG A 87 -4.48 8.34 1.79
C ARG A 87 -4.95 7.12 0.98
N GLY A 88 -4.81 5.90 1.51
CA GLY A 88 -5.13 4.67 0.76
C GLY A 88 -4.00 4.22 -0.18
N LEU A 89 -2.79 4.76 -0.02
CA LEU A 89 -1.60 4.47 -0.85
C LEU A 89 -0.64 3.46 -0.20
N LYS A 90 -1.11 2.74 0.83
CA LYS A 90 -0.44 1.58 1.45
C LYS A 90 0.85 1.91 2.23
N SER A 91 0.97 3.15 2.71
CA SER A 91 2.12 3.60 3.51
C SER A 91 2.42 2.66 4.69
N SER A 92 1.40 2.19 5.43
CA SER A 92 1.61 1.27 6.57
C SER A 92 2.25 -0.05 6.14
N SER A 93 1.79 -0.66 5.03
CA SER A 93 2.36 -1.92 4.52
C SER A 93 3.80 -1.73 4.04
N SER A 94 4.09 -0.63 3.34
CA SER A 94 5.44 -0.29 2.91
C SER A 94 6.38 -0.06 4.10
N VAL A 95 5.92 0.65 5.14
CA VAL A 95 6.68 0.84 6.38
C VAL A 95 6.97 -0.49 7.08
N CYS A 96 5.97 -1.39 7.21
CA CYS A 96 6.19 -2.71 7.80
C CYS A 96 7.32 -3.46 7.08
N ASN A 97 7.21 -3.58 5.74
CA ASN A 97 8.19 -4.31 4.95
C ASN A 97 9.59 -3.68 5.05
N ALA A 98 9.71 -2.35 4.93
CA ALA A 98 10.98 -1.67 5.03
C ALA A 98 11.64 -1.81 6.41
N VAL A 99 10.88 -1.68 7.50
CA VAL A 99 11.41 -1.82 8.86
C VAL A 99 11.85 -3.26 9.14
N ILE A 100 11.04 -4.25 8.75
CA ILE A 100 11.40 -5.67 8.89
C ILE A 100 12.70 -5.95 8.13
N ALA A 101 12.79 -5.52 6.87
CA ALA A 101 14.00 -5.69 6.06
C ALA A 101 15.23 -5.03 6.71
N ALA A 102 15.09 -3.81 7.27
CA ALA A 102 16.19 -3.11 7.93
C ALA A 102 16.71 -3.85 9.18
N VAL A 103 15.82 -4.45 9.97
CA VAL A 103 16.21 -5.25 11.14
C VAL A 103 16.89 -6.54 10.69
N LEU A 104 16.35 -7.23 9.68
CA LEU A 104 16.95 -8.46 9.15
C LEU A 104 18.35 -8.20 8.60
N ASP A 105 18.53 -7.13 7.83
CA ASP A 105 19.84 -6.70 7.30
C ASP A 105 20.84 -6.40 8.42
N ALA A 106 20.41 -5.69 9.47
CA ALA A 106 21.26 -5.37 10.62
C ALA A 106 21.86 -6.60 11.33
N TYR A 107 21.14 -7.71 11.31
CA TYR A 107 21.58 -8.97 11.93
C TYR A 107 22.08 -9.99 10.91
N SER A 108 22.14 -9.62 9.62
CA SER A 108 22.55 -10.52 8.53
C SER A 108 21.74 -11.84 8.52
N VAL A 109 20.42 -11.71 8.72
CA VAL A 109 19.48 -12.83 8.69
C VAL A 109 18.62 -12.71 7.43
N GLU A 110 18.52 -13.79 6.68
CA GLU A 110 17.63 -13.93 5.54
C GLU A 110 16.33 -14.61 5.98
N LEU A 111 15.20 -14.03 5.62
CA LEU A 111 13.89 -14.66 5.66
C LEU A 111 13.35 -14.78 4.22
N ASP A 112 12.55 -15.81 3.99
CA ASP A 112 11.77 -15.88 2.74
C ASP A 112 10.90 -14.64 2.61
N GLU A 113 10.83 -14.07 1.40
CA GLU A 113 10.08 -12.82 1.15
C GLU A 113 8.60 -12.93 1.55
N MET A 114 7.99 -14.09 1.38
CA MET A 114 6.61 -14.33 1.78
C MET A 114 6.47 -14.42 3.31
N GLU A 115 7.44 -14.98 4.00
CA GLU A 115 7.48 -14.97 5.48
C GLU A 115 7.62 -13.54 6.01
N MET A 116 8.46 -12.72 5.37
CA MET A 116 8.63 -11.31 5.70
C MET A 116 7.32 -10.53 5.51
N VAL A 117 6.63 -10.71 4.37
CA VAL A 117 5.31 -10.11 4.10
C VAL A 117 4.28 -10.52 5.16
N LYS A 118 4.21 -11.83 5.50
CA LYS A 118 3.28 -12.32 6.53
C LYS A 118 3.58 -11.73 7.91
N LEU A 119 4.85 -11.58 8.26
CA LEU A 119 5.25 -10.91 9.51
C LEU A 119 4.77 -9.44 9.52
N GLY A 120 4.90 -8.72 8.40
CA GLY A 120 4.37 -7.36 8.25
C GLY A 120 2.85 -7.28 8.45
N VAL A 121 2.11 -8.24 7.90
CA VAL A 121 0.66 -8.37 8.10
C VAL A 121 0.30 -8.58 9.58
N GLU A 122 1.05 -9.43 10.29
CA GLU A 122 0.87 -9.63 11.73
C GLU A 122 1.14 -8.34 12.51
N CYS A 123 2.23 -7.64 12.20
CA CYS A 123 2.56 -6.36 12.81
C CYS A 123 1.45 -5.32 12.61
N ALA A 124 0.90 -5.22 11.40
CA ALA A 124 -0.19 -4.30 11.09
C ALA A 124 -1.49 -4.63 11.85
N LYS A 125 -1.79 -5.92 12.07
CA LYS A 125 -2.91 -6.37 12.93
C LYS A 125 -2.68 -6.02 14.40
N ASP A 126 -1.48 -6.29 14.92
CA ASP A 126 -1.11 -5.98 16.31
C ASP A 126 -1.19 -4.46 16.58
N ALA A 127 -0.77 -3.64 15.63
CA ALA A 127 -0.86 -2.19 15.68
C ALA A 127 -2.27 -1.63 15.46
N LYS A 128 -3.25 -2.50 15.09
CA LYS A 128 -4.64 -2.12 14.79
C LYS A 128 -4.78 -1.07 13.67
N VAL A 129 -3.84 -1.03 12.74
CA VAL A 129 -3.87 -0.11 11.58
C VAL A 129 -4.59 -0.69 10.38
N THR A 130 -5.03 -1.93 10.45
CA THR A 130 -5.75 -2.65 9.40
C THR A 130 -6.89 -3.48 9.95
N VAL A 131 -7.92 -3.72 9.15
CA VAL A 131 -9.07 -4.58 9.50
C VAL A 131 -8.82 -6.03 9.08
N THR A 132 -8.23 -6.25 7.91
CA THR A 132 -8.06 -7.59 7.31
C THR A 132 -6.61 -8.08 7.34
N GLY A 133 -5.66 -7.21 7.73
CA GLY A 133 -4.22 -7.42 7.61
C GLY A 133 -3.64 -6.89 6.31
N SER A 134 -4.48 -6.51 5.32
CA SER A 134 -4.05 -5.91 4.04
C SER A 134 -2.93 -6.71 3.37
N PHE A 135 -3.12 -8.01 3.24
CA PHE A 135 -2.10 -8.91 2.68
C PHE A 135 -1.78 -8.58 1.21
N ASP A 136 -2.79 -8.18 0.44
CA ASP A 136 -2.62 -7.65 -0.92
C ASP A 136 -1.68 -6.45 -0.97
N ASP A 137 -1.89 -5.48 -0.07
CA ASP A 137 -1.07 -4.28 0.02
C ASP A 137 0.39 -4.63 0.38
N ALA A 138 0.58 -5.51 1.37
CA ALA A 138 1.91 -5.94 1.77
C ALA A 138 2.65 -6.67 0.64
N CYS A 139 1.96 -7.55 -0.11
CA CYS A 139 2.50 -8.20 -1.30
C CYS A 139 2.85 -7.20 -2.40
N GLY A 140 1.95 -6.25 -2.71
CA GLY A 140 2.20 -5.24 -3.74
C GLY A 140 3.39 -4.35 -3.43
N CYS A 141 3.53 -3.95 -2.17
CA CYS A 141 4.65 -3.16 -1.70
C CYS A 141 5.99 -3.91 -1.76
N GLN A 142 5.99 -5.22 -1.54
CA GLN A 142 7.20 -6.04 -1.57
C GLN A 142 7.60 -6.43 -2.98
N PHE A 143 6.67 -7.01 -3.72
CA PHE A 143 6.99 -7.72 -4.95
C PHE A 143 6.87 -6.87 -6.22
N GLY A 144 6.05 -5.81 -6.20
CA GLY A 144 5.70 -5.10 -7.43
C GLY A 144 4.86 -5.92 -8.41
N GLY A 145 4.67 -5.41 -9.62
CA GLY A 145 3.84 -6.05 -10.64
C GLY A 145 2.35 -6.02 -10.30
N LEU A 146 1.58 -6.85 -11.00
CA LEU A 146 0.17 -7.10 -10.74
C LEU A 146 0.01 -8.35 -9.88
N ILE A 147 -0.62 -8.22 -8.72
CA ILE A 147 -0.77 -9.31 -7.77
C ILE A 147 -2.24 -9.48 -7.38
N PHE A 148 -2.73 -10.71 -7.44
CA PHE A 148 -4.04 -11.12 -6.93
C PHE A 148 -3.87 -11.95 -5.68
N THR A 149 -4.69 -11.70 -4.65
CA THR A 149 -4.58 -12.36 -3.34
C THR A 149 -5.92 -12.83 -2.79
N ASN A 150 -5.83 -13.81 -1.88
CA ASN A 150 -6.86 -14.06 -0.89
C ASN A 150 -6.32 -13.61 0.48
N ASN A 151 -6.81 -12.49 0.98
CA ASN A 151 -6.34 -11.86 2.22
C ASN A 151 -6.75 -12.65 3.47
N TYR A 152 -7.84 -13.43 3.40
CA TYR A 152 -8.28 -14.25 4.53
C TYR A 152 -7.35 -15.45 4.76
N GLU A 153 -6.78 -15.98 3.66
CA GLU A 153 -5.85 -17.12 3.69
C GLU A 153 -4.38 -16.69 3.68
N ASN A 154 -4.08 -15.38 3.55
CA ASN A 154 -2.75 -14.85 3.29
C ASN A 154 -2.08 -15.59 2.11
N LYS A 155 -2.80 -15.71 1.00
CA LYS A 155 -2.39 -16.47 -0.18
C LYS A 155 -2.34 -15.60 -1.42
N VAL A 156 -1.23 -15.65 -2.14
CA VAL A 156 -1.12 -15.10 -3.50
C VAL A 156 -1.82 -16.07 -4.46
N LEU A 157 -2.78 -15.58 -5.22
CA LEU A 157 -3.53 -16.35 -6.22
C LEU A 157 -2.84 -16.34 -7.57
N SER A 158 -2.33 -15.17 -7.97
CA SER A 158 -1.49 -15.01 -9.16
C SER A 158 -0.61 -13.78 -9.03
N ARG A 159 0.50 -13.78 -9.77
CA ARG A 159 1.46 -12.69 -9.88
C ARG A 159 1.94 -12.62 -11.32
N GLY A 160 2.01 -11.41 -11.86
CA GLY A 160 2.47 -11.20 -13.23
C GLY A 160 3.04 -9.80 -13.44
N PRO A 161 3.65 -9.55 -14.60
CA PRO A 161 4.10 -8.23 -14.97
C PRO A 161 2.90 -7.29 -15.17
N VAL A 162 3.14 -6.00 -15.00
CA VAL A 162 2.27 -4.92 -15.46
C VAL A 162 2.98 -4.17 -16.57
N GLY A 163 2.24 -3.58 -17.50
CA GLY A 163 2.85 -2.76 -18.55
C GLY A 163 3.51 -1.50 -17.98
N ASP A 164 4.37 -0.87 -18.78
CA ASP A 164 5.02 0.40 -18.42
C ASP A 164 4.02 1.55 -18.54
N TYR A 165 3.58 2.05 -17.41
CA TYR A 165 2.65 3.17 -17.29
C TYR A 165 3.22 4.24 -16.36
N ASP A 166 2.86 5.51 -16.64
CA ASP A 166 2.94 6.53 -15.62
C ASP A 166 1.71 6.42 -14.71
N VAL A 167 1.92 6.67 -13.42
CA VAL A 167 0.88 6.66 -12.39
C VAL A 167 0.83 8.02 -11.72
N ILE A 168 -0.35 8.62 -11.68
CA ILE A 168 -0.59 9.88 -10.99
C ILE A 168 -1.42 9.58 -9.74
N LEU A 169 -0.92 9.97 -8.59
CA LEU A 169 -1.63 9.86 -7.33
C LEU A 169 -2.23 11.21 -6.97
N CYS A 170 -3.53 11.32 -7.08
CA CYS A 170 -4.28 12.49 -6.66
C CYS A 170 -4.59 12.37 -5.16
N THR A 171 -4.09 13.32 -4.37
CA THR A 171 -4.20 13.30 -2.91
C THR A 171 -5.02 14.47 -2.41
N PRO A 172 -6.36 14.34 -2.31
CA PRO A 172 -7.21 15.40 -1.74
C PRO A 172 -6.82 15.72 -0.29
N GLU A 173 -6.99 16.97 0.12
CA GLU A 173 -6.56 17.43 1.45
C GLU A 173 -7.54 17.06 2.59
N TYR A 174 -8.76 16.64 2.25
CA TYR A 174 -9.76 16.25 3.23
C TYR A 174 -9.54 14.83 3.80
N THR A 175 -10.11 14.60 4.97
CA THR A 175 -10.13 13.28 5.60
C THR A 175 -11.41 12.54 5.22
N LYS A 176 -11.29 11.31 4.74
CA LYS A 176 -12.43 10.49 4.37
C LYS A 176 -13.34 10.13 5.55
N ARG A 177 -14.61 9.87 5.27
CA ARG A 177 -15.56 9.28 6.22
C ARG A 177 -15.10 7.87 6.63
N LYS A 178 -15.23 7.52 7.91
CA LYS A 178 -15.11 6.12 8.33
C LYS A 178 -16.37 5.39 7.93
N VAL A 179 -16.22 4.33 7.15
CA VAL A 179 -17.31 3.50 6.64
C VAL A 179 -17.28 2.16 7.36
N PRO A 180 -18.39 1.69 7.95
CA PRO A 180 -18.51 0.36 8.54
C PRO A 180 -18.18 -0.75 7.55
N LYS A 181 -17.62 -1.86 8.05
CA LYS A 181 -17.23 -3.00 7.20
C LYS A 181 -18.42 -3.59 6.43
N GLU A 182 -19.56 -3.56 7.04
CA GLU A 182 -20.83 -4.09 6.51
C GLU A 182 -21.25 -3.37 5.23
N GLU A 183 -20.99 -2.06 5.11
CA GLU A 183 -21.29 -1.29 3.90
C GLU A 183 -20.41 -1.76 2.71
N TYR A 184 -19.15 -2.12 2.95
CA TYR A 184 -18.29 -2.73 1.93
C TYR A 184 -18.78 -4.13 1.56
N GLN A 185 -19.19 -4.94 2.54
CA GLN A 185 -19.66 -6.30 2.30
C GLN A 185 -20.99 -6.34 1.53
N ALA A 186 -21.81 -5.31 1.66
CA ALA A 186 -23.08 -5.20 0.93
C ALA A 186 -22.92 -5.17 -0.59
N VAL A 187 -21.75 -4.81 -1.11
CA VAL A 187 -21.46 -4.77 -2.55
C VAL A 187 -20.61 -5.97 -3.03
N ALA A 188 -20.58 -7.06 -2.26
CA ALA A 188 -19.74 -8.23 -2.57
C ALA A 188 -20.06 -8.86 -3.95
N SER A 189 -21.33 -8.96 -4.33
CA SER A 189 -21.74 -9.52 -5.63
C SER A 189 -21.22 -8.67 -6.80
N GLU A 190 -21.38 -7.34 -6.73
CA GLU A 190 -20.84 -6.44 -7.75
C GLU A 190 -19.30 -6.53 -7.81
N MET A 191 -18.64 -6.68 -6.66
CA MET A 191 -17.19 -6.86 -6.62
C MET A 191 -16.76 -8.18 -7.28
N GLU A 192 -17.51 -9.26 -7.17
CA GLU A 192 -17.21 -10.54 -7.83
C GLU A 192 -17.26 -10.42 -9.36
N GLU A 193 -18.18 -9.63 -9.89
CA GLU A 193 -18.21 -9.32 -11.33
C GLU A 193 -16.96 -8.54 -11.76
N ILE A 194 -16.55 -7.54 -10.98
CA ILE A 194 -15.34 -6.75 -11.25
C ILE A 194 -14.08 -7.62 -11.15
N GLN A 195 -14.03 -8.54 -10.17
CA GLN A 195 -12.93 -9.50 -10.04
C GLN A 195 -12.81 -10.44 -11.24
N SER A 196 -13.93 -10.80 -11.85
CA SER A 196 -13.91 -11.59 -13.09
C SER A 196 -13.30 -10.81 -14.25
N ILE A 197 -13.67 -9.54 -14.39
CA ILE A 197 -13.08 -8.63 -15.38
C ILE A 197 -11.58 -8.43 -15.14
N ALA A 198 -11.16 -8.31 -13.88
CA ALA A 198 -9.77 -8.02 -13.50
C ALA A 198 -8.76 -9.10 -14.00
N LYS A 199 -9.20 -10.32 -14.26
CA LYS A 199 -8.36 -11.39 -14.78
C LYS A 199 -7.95 -11.15 -16.24
N GLU A 200 -8.79 -10.47 -17.01
CA GLU A 200 -8.57 -10.19 -18.43
C GLU A 200 -8.13 -8.74 -18.66
N ASP A 201 -8.73 -7.80 -17.93
CA ASP A 201 -8.47 -6.36 -18.04
C ASP A 201 -8.38 -5.71 -16.65
N PRO A 202 -7.20 -5.77 -16.01
CA PRO A 202 -7.00 -5.21 -14.68
C PRO A 202 -7.15 -3.68 -14.62
N LEU A 203 -6.88 -2.96 -15.71
CA LEU A 203 -7.02 -1.50 -15.73
C LEU A 203 -8.48 -1.08 -15.81
N LYS A 204 -9.29 -1.77 -16.59
CA LYS A 204 -10.75 -1.59 -16.59
C LYS A 204 -11.33 -1.91 -15.21
N ALA A 205 -10.89 -3.00 -14.59
CA ALA A 205 -11.32 -3.38 -13.25
C ALA A 205 -10.93 -2.34 -12.20
N LEU A 206 -9.74 -1.73 -12.28
CA LEU A 206 -9.33 -0.62 -11.41
C LEU A 206 -10.34 0.52 -11.45
N THR A 207 -10.80 0.90 -12.64
CA THR A 207 -11.78 1.98 -12.79
C THR A 207 -13.15 1.59 -12.23
N LEU A 208 -13.63 0.39 -12.52
CA LEU A 208 -14.91 -0.10 -12.00
C LEU A 208 -14.90 -0.24 -10.47
N ASN A 209 -13.83 -0.83 -9.92
CA ASN A 209 -13.61 -0.92 -8.47
C ASN A 209 -13.57 0.47 -7.83
N GLY A 210 -12.84 1.43 -8.44
CA GLY A 210 -12.74 2.79 -7.92
C GLY A 210 -14.10 3.47 -7.83
N ARG A 211 -14.97 3.31 -8.83
CA ARG A 211 -16.34 3.83 -8.83
C ARG A 211 -17.24 3.13 -7.80
N LEU A 212 -17.11 1.81 -7.67
CA LEU A 212 -17.84 1.05 -6.66
C LEU A 212 -17.47 1.53 -5.25
N ILE A 213 -16.19 1.69 -4.98
CA ILE A 213 -15.70 2.16 -3.67
C ILE A 213 -16.10 3.62 -3.43
N ALA A 214 -16.07 4.49 -4.45
CA ALA A 214 -16.57 5.87 -4.35
C ALA A 214 -18.02 5.90 -3.85
N ARG A 215 -18.89 5.06 -4.44
CA ARG A 215 -20.29 4.94 -4.02
C ARG A 215 -20.43 4.47 -2.57
N VAL A 216 -19.64 3.48 -2.14
CA VAL A 216 -19.68 2.96 -0.75
C VAL A 216 -19.16 4.00 0.25
N THR A 217 -18.13 4.74 -0.10
CA THR A 217 -17.52 5.74 0.81
C THR A 217 -18.23 7.09 0.77
N GLY A 218 -19.10 7.30 -0.21
CA GLY A 218 -19.75 8.60 -0.45
C GLY A 218 -18.81 9.63 -1.09
N GLU A 219 -17.71 9.16 -1.69
CA GLU A 219 -16.79 10.02 -2.46
C GLU A 219 -17.36 10.30 -3.86
N GLY A 220 -17.01 11.47 -4.42
CA GLY A 220 -17.34 11.81 -5.79
C GLY A 220 -16.51 11.02 -6.82
N THR A 221 -16.99 10.98 -8.05
CA THR A 221 -16.27 10.37 -9.19
C THR A 221 -15.69 11.39 -10.15
N GLU A 222 -15.84 12.68 -9.87
CA GLU A 222 -15.48 13.78 -10.78
C GLU A 222 -13.99 13.75 -11.15
N LEU A 223 -13.14 13.37 -10.19
CA LEU A 223 -11.71 13.27 -10.42
C LEU A 223 -11.36 12.05 -11.30
N ILE A 224 -12.09 10.94 -11.14
CA ILE A 224 -11.97 9.77 -12.02
C ILE A 224 -12.40 10.13 -13.44
N ASP A 225 -13.55 10.77 -13.59
CA ASP A 225 -14.10 11.17 -14.87
C ASP A 225 -13.17 12.15 -15.57
N ARG A 226 -12.70 13.16 -14.86
CA ARG A 226 -11.75 14.15 -15.37
C ARG A 226 -10.43 13.53 -15.84
N ALA A 227 -9.88 12.57 -15.09
CA ALA A 227 -8.66 11.90 -15.50
C ALA A 227 -8.85 11.12 -16.81
N LEU A 228 -9.98 10.40 -16.95
CA LEU A 228 -10.31 9.65 -18.17
C LEU A 228 -10.53 10.58 -19.37
N GLU A 229 -11.22 11.72 -19.19
CA GLU A 229 -11.38 12.75 -20.24
C GLU A 229 -10.03 13.32 -20.71
N LEU A 230 -9.04 13.41 -19.82
CA LEU A 230 -7.68 13.84 -20.14
C LEU A 230 -6.84 12.77 -20.83
N GLY A 231 -7.40 11.57 -21.06
CA GLY A 231 -6.75 10.48 -21.78
C GLY A 231 -6.00 9.49 -20.89
N ALA A 232 -6.33 9.43 -19.60
CA ALA A 232 -5.89 8.32 -18.75
C ALA A 232 -6.48 6.98 -19.23
N VAL A 233 -5.72 5.90 -19.08
CA VAL A 233 -6.15 4.54 -19.43
C VAL A 233 -7.09 3.98 -18.36
N ALA A 234 -6.82 4.32 -17.10
CA ALA A 234 -7.66 3.94 -15.96
C ALA A 234 -7.54 5.01 -14.85
N ALA A 235 -8.60 5.15 -14.05
CA ALA A 235 -8.58 5.97 -12.84
C ALA A 235 -9.54 5.39 -11.81
N GLY A 236 -9.17 5.38 -10.54
CA GLY A 236 -10.02 4.85 -9.47
C GLY A 236 -9.52 5.17 -8.08
N ILE A 237 -10.41 5.10 -7.09
CA ILE A 237 -10.04 5.24 -5.69
C ILE A 237 -9.10 4.09 -5.30
N SER A 238 -7.95 4.44 -4.71
CA SER A 238 -6.99 3.46 -4.19
C SER A 238 -7.28 3.16 -2.72
N GLY A 239 -7.34 1.88 -2.38
CA GLY A 239 -7.75 1.45 -1.06
C GLY A 239 -9.17 1.93 -0.75
N THR A 240 -9.37 2.43 0.46
CA THR A 240 -10.63 3.05 0.87
C THR A 240 -10.63 4.57 0.69
N GLY A 241 -9.71 5.10 -0.12
CA GLY A 241 -9.56 6.52 -0.41
C GLY A 241 -8.91 7.35 0.71
N PRO A 242 -8.94 8.69 0.57
CA PRO A 242 -9.56 9.43 -0.52
C PRO A 242 -8.70 9.55 -1.80
N ALA A 243 -7.46 9.03 -1.82
CA ALA A 243 -6.61 9.16 -3.00
C ALA A 243 -7.21 8.43 -4.21
N VAL A 244 -7.09 9.07 -5.37
CA VAL A 244 -7.39 8.50 -6.67
C VAL A 244 -6.08 8.18 -7.39
N ALA A 245 -5.91 6.93 -7.80
CA ALA A 245 -4.83 6.51 -8.67
C ALA A 245 -5.28 6.63 -10.13
N VAL A 246 -4.45 7.28 -10.94
CA VAL A 246 -4.67 7.49 -12.37
C VAL A 246 -3.53 6.82 -13.12
N VAL A 247 -3.84 5.90 -14.00
CA VAL A 247 -2.87 5.18 -14.84
C VAL A 247 -2.95 5.73 -16.27
N CYS A 248 -1.83 6.12 -16.83
CA CYS A 248 -1.76 6.66 -18.20
C CYS A 248 -0.54 6.11 -18.95
N GLY A 249 -0.56 6.26 -20.27
CA GLY A 249 0.56 5.82 -21.10
C GLY A 249 1.87 6.50 -20.69
N LYS A 250 2.98 5.77 -20.80
CA LYS A 250 4.32 6.24 -20.44
C LYS A 250 4.65 7.61 -21.08
N GLY A 251 5.18 8.52 -20.28
CA GLY A 251 5.52 9.89 -20.65
C GLY A 251 4.33 10.88 -20.64
N LYS A 252 3.10 10.46 -20.29
CA LYS A 252 1.92 11.33 -20.23
C LYS A 252 1.58 11.80 -18.81
N GLY A 253 2.17 11.23 -17.79
CA GLY A 253 1.86 11.52 -16.40
C GLY A 253 1.91 13.00 -16.06
N LYS A 254 3.00 13.70 -16.40
CA LYS A 254 3.17 15.12 -16.13
C LYS A 254 2.09 15.98 -16.81
N SER A 255 1.83 15.76 -18.09
CA SER A 255 0.87 16.57 -18.86
C SER A 255 -0.58 16.40 -18.41
N ILE A 256 -0.94 15.25 -17.86
CA ILE A 256 -2.26 14.98 -17.28
C ILE A 256 -2.32 15.57 -15.86
N SER A 257 -1.29 15.36 -15.04
CA SER A 257 -1.26 15.80 -13.65
C SER A 257 -1.42 17.34 -13.51
N GLU A 258 -0.82 18.12 -14.42
CA GLU A 258 -0.93 19.58 -14.45
C GLU A 258 -2.35 20.09 -14.71
N LYS A 259 -3.26 19.24 -15.24
CA LYS A 259 -4.66 19.57 -15.56
C LYS A 259 -5.66 19.04 -14.56
N LEU A 260 -5.19 18.30 -13.54
CA LEU A 260 -6.04 17.77 -12.48
C LEU A 260 -6.19 18.80 -11.34
N PRO A 261 -7.40 18.96 -10.77
CA PRO A 261 -7.70 20.01 -9.80
C PRO A 261 -7.32 19.62 -8.37
N CYS A 262 -6.17 19.00 -8.18
CA CYS A 262 -5.73 18.50 -6.86
C CYS A 262 -4.20 18.41 -6.79
N ARG A 263 -3.67 18.24 -5.58
CA ARG A 263 -2.26 17.90 -5.41
C ARG A 263 -1.98 16.51 -6.00
N THR A 264 -0.94 16.41 -6.79
CA THR A 264 -0.56 15.17 -7.47
C THR A 264 0.87 14.77 -7.18
N ILE A 265 1.13 13.46 -7.21
CA ILE A 265 2.46 12.86 -7.25
C ILE A 265 2.50 12.01 -8.51
N VAL A 266 3.53 12.18 -9.32
CA VAL A 266 3.73 11.38 -10.54
C VAL A 266 4.81 10.35 -10.26
N THR A 267 4.50 9.10 -10.55
CA THR A 267 5.40 7.94 -10.43
C THR A 267 5.13 6.99 -11.60
N GLU A 268 5.60 5.78 -11.53
CA GLU A 268 5.40 4.76 -12.55
C GLU A 268 5.06 3.40 -11.94
N THR A 269 4.57 2.49 -12.77
CA THR A 269 4.40 1.08 -12.41
C THR A 269 5.76 0.42 -12.21
N ARG A 270 5.81 -0.53 -11.27
CA ARG A 270 7.01 -1.26 -10.91
C ARG A 270 6.81 -2.77 -11.06
#